data_e87ed323e96cbeb5b40f88d7a84b7131
#
_entry.id   e87ed323e96cbeb5b40f88d7a84b7131
#
_cell.length_a   1.000
_cell.length_b   1.000
_cell.length_c   1.000
_cell.angle_alpha   90.00
_cell.angle_beta   90.00
_cell.angle_gamma   90.00
#
_symmetry.space_group_name_H-M   'P 1'
#
loop_
_entity.id
_entity.type
_entity.pdbx_description
1 polymer ?
#
loop_
_entity_poly.entity_id
_entity_poly.type
_entity_poly.pdbx_seq_one_letter_code
_entity_poly.pdbx_strand_id
1 'polypeptide(L)'
;ARAVSRRGAEGLMQLMPATAADLDVQDSFDPRDNIDGGVRHLKRLMARFHNNVPLALAAYNAGEQAVINYRGIPPYRETRQYVVRVLRRYDREAARLVAQQLAAPKSSTPKIVRVSYAGGRAVTAPVMPALTLAEGGKGAQPDKKKSESP
;
A
#
# COMPACT_ATOMS: atom_id res chain seq x y z
N ALA A 1 17.19 0.86 -17.69
CA ALA A 1 16.02 1.44 -17.01
C ALA A 1 14.71 1.30 -17.81
N ARG A 2 14.75 0.80 -19.04
CA ARG A 2 13.56 0.68 -19.92
C ARG A 2 12.79 -0.64 -19.75
N ALA A 3 12.63 -1.12 -18.53
CA ALA A 3 11.87 -2.31 -18.25
C ALA A 3 10.36 -2.01 -18.27
N VAL A 4 9.60 -2.85 -18.98
CA VAL A 4 8.13 -2.81 -18.98
C VAL A 4 7.63 -4.19 -18.55
N SER A 5 6.75 -4.25 -17.55
CA SER A 5 6.13 -5.50 -17.12
C SER A 5 5.03 -5.94 -18.09
N ARG A 6 4.57 -7.19 -17.97
CA ARG A 6 3.42 -7.68 -18.75
C ARG A 6 2.12 -6.89 -18.51
N ARG A 7 2.02 -6.17 -17.39
CA ARG A 7 0.87 -5.33 -17.03
C ARG A 7 1.08 -3.86 -17.37
N GLY A 8 2.20 -3.50 -18.02
CA GLY A 8 2.52 -2.14 -18.40
C GLY A 8 3.15 -1.30 -17.29
N ALA A 9 3.65 -1.88 -16.21
CA ALA A 9 4.43 -1.14 -15.22
C ALA A 9 5.83 -0.82 -15.78
N GLU A 10 6.31 0.41 -15.57
CA GLU A 10 7.44 1.01 -16.28
C GLU A 10 8.60 1.36 -15.36
N GLY A 11 9.82 1.27 -15.89
CA GLY A 11 11.04 1.76 -15.27
C GLY A 11 11.57 0.92 -14.11
N LEU A 12 12.49 1.49 -13.34
CA LEU A 12 13.18 0.81 -12.24
C LEU A 12 12.26 0.48 -11.06
N MET A 13 11.35 1.39 -10.73
CA MET A 13 10.39 1.24 -9.64
C MET A 13 9.07 0.61 -10.09
N GLN A 14 8.95 0.26 -11.40
CA GLN A 14 7.78 -0.40 -11.96
C GLN A 14 6.48 0.35 -11.64
N LEU A 15 6.43 1.63 -11.99
CA LEU A 15 5.23 2.45 -11.84
C LEU A 15 4.23 2.14 -12.96
N MET A 16 2.96 1.99 -12.60
CA MET A 16 1.91 1.97 -13.61
C MET A 16 1.76 3.37 -14.22
N PRO A 17 1.46 3.51 -15.52
CA PRO A 17 1.33 4.81 -16.19
C PRO A 17 0.37 5.78 -15.46
N ALA A 18 -0.77 5.30 -14.99
CA ALA A 18 -1.70 6.11 -14.20
C ALA A 18 -1.06 6.59 -12.88
N THR A 19 -0.31 5.74 -12.19
CA THR A 19 0.40 6.11 -10.96
C THR A 19 1.53 7.11 -11.25
N ALA A 20 2.25 6.94 -12.35
CA ALA A 20 3.28 7.88 -12.78
C ALA A 20 2.69 9.27 -13.07
N ALA A 21 1.54 9.32 -13.75
CA ALA A 21 0.81 10.57 -14.01
C ALA A 21 0.33 11.24 -12.71
N ASP A 22 -0.25 10.48 -11.78
CA ASP A 22 -0.70 10.98 -10.46
C ASP A 22 0.45 11.53 -9.59
N LEU A 23 1.67 11.19 -9.93
CA LEU A 23 2.89 11.59 -9.23
C LEU A 23 3.71 12.61 -10.02
N ASP A 24 3.20 13.14 -11.11
CA ASP A 24 3.90 14.10 -11.99
C ASP A 24 5.26 13.57 -12.50
N VAL A 25 5.38 12.26 -12.73
CA VAL A 25 6.56 11.66 -13.35
C VAL A 25 6.53 11.95 -14.84
N GLN A 26 7.50 12.74 -15.33
CA GLN A 26 7.54 13.20 -16.72
C GLN A 26 8.02 12.11 -17.69
N ASP A 27 9.02 11.34 -17.28
CA ASP A 27 9.53 10.20 -18.05
C ASP A 27 9.71 8.99 -17.13
N SER A 28 8.81 8.01 -17.26
CA SER A 28 8.88 6.75 -16.50
C SER A 28 10.15 5.93 -16.80
N PHE A 29 10.87 6.25 -17.84
CA PHE A 29 12.13 5.56 -18.21
C PHE A 29 13.38 6.35 -17.83
N ASP A 30 13.26 7.62 -17.44
CA ASP A 30 14.34 8.32 -16.76
C ASP A 30 14.54 7.75 -15.36
N PRO A 31 15.77 7.32 -15.01
CA PRO A 31 16.03 6.71 -13.70
C PRO A 31 15.71 7.61 -12.51
N ARG A 32 15.97 8.91 -12.62
CA ARG A 32 15.76 9.86 -11.51
C ARG A 32 14.28 10.12 -11.30
N ASP A 33 13.55 10.43 -12.36
CA ASP A 33 12.12 10.66 -12.32
C ASP A 33 11.36 9.44 -11.79
N ASN A 34 11.72 8.26 -12.30
CA ASN A 34 11.07 7.02 -11.90
C ASN A 34 11.35 6.65 -10.44
N ILE A 35 12.61 6.79 -9.97
CA ILE A 35 12.96 6.52 -8.56
C ILE A 35 12.29 7.54 -7.64
N ASP A 36 12.33 8.82 -7.97
CA ASP A 36 11.69 9.86 -7.15
C ASP A 36 10.17 9.61 -7.04
N GLY A 37 9.50 9.38 -8.17
CA GLY A 37 8.08 9.03 -8.19
C GLY A 37 7.76 7.79 -7.37
N GLY A 38 8.55 6.72 -7.54
CA GLY A 38 8.37 5.48 -6.79
C GLY A 38 8.57 5.63 -5.27
N VAL A 39 9.54 6.43 -4.85
CA VAL A 39 9.77 6.75 -3.44
C VAL A 39 8.63 7.59 -2.87
N ARG A 40 8.14 8.60 -3.60
CA ARG A 40 6.97 9.39 -3.21
C ARG A 40 5.73 8.51 -3.08
N HIS A 41 5.52 7.59 -4.02
CA HIS A 41 4.42 6.62 -3.94
C HIS A 41 4.51 5.76 -2.69
N LEU A 42 5.68 5.15 -2.45
CA LEU A 42 5.90 4.32 -1.26
C LEU A 42 5.68 5.11 0.03
N LYS A 43 6.18 6.35 0.11
CA LYS A 43 5.97 7.25 1.26
C LYS A 43 4.48 7.50 1.50
N ARG A 44 3.69 7.76 0.44
CA ARG A 44 2.24 7.94 0.52
C ARG A 44 1.54 6.68 1.08
N LEU A 45 1.93 5.50 0.58
CA LEU A 45 1.39 4.24 1.07
C LEU A 45 1.81 3.94 2.52
N MET A 46 3.04 4.26 2.92
CA MET A 46 3.47 4.15 4.32
C MET A 46 2.59 5.00 5.25
N ALA A 47 2.34 6.25 4.89
CA ALA A 47 1.44 7.13 5.65
C ALA A 47 0.01 6.56 5.68
N ARG A 48 -0.51 6.12 4.53
CA ARG A 48 -1.87 5.57 4.37
C ARG A 48 -2.10 4.33 5.24
N PHE A 49 -1.10 3.49 5.39
CA PHE A 49 -1.17 2.26 6.20
C PHE A 49 -0.50 2.40 7.58
N HIS A 50 -0.43 3.63 8.12
CA HIS A 50 0.08 3.90 9.47
C HIS A 50 1.47 3.30 9.73
N ASN A 51 2.38 3.45 8.78
CA ASN A 51 3.73 2.88 8.80
C ASN A 51 3.79 1.35 8.94
N ASN A 52 2.71 0.65 8.57
CA ASN A 52 2.72 -0.81 8.47
C ASN A 52 3.41 -1.22 7.17
N VAL A 53 4.72 -1.48 7.24
CA VAL A 53 5.55 -1.81 6.08
C VAL A 53 5.01 -2.99 5.26
N PRO A 54 4.61 -4.13 5.84
CA PRO A 54 4.01 -5.23 5.09
C PRO A 54 2.79 -4.82 4.27
N LEU A 55 1.89 -4.00 4.82
CA LEU A 55 0.69 -3.53 4.10
C LEU A 55 1.04 -2.51 3.03
N ALA A 56 1.97 -1.59 3.30
CA ALA A 56 2.43 -0.62 2.31
C ALA A 56 3.09 -1.31 1.10
N LEU A 57 3.93 -2.33 1.35
CA LEU A 57 4.52 -3.15 0.28
C LEU A 57 3.47 -3.94 -0.50
N ALA A 58 2.48 -4.50 0.19
CA ALA A 58 1.37 -5.19 -0.48
C ALA A 58 0.57 -4.23 -1.37
N ALA A 59 0.29 -3.01 -0.88
CA ALA A 59 -0.41 -1.97 -1.63
C ALA A 59 0.42 -1.47 -2.83
N TYR A 60 1.73 -1.34 -2.67
CA TYR A 60 2.62 -0.98 -3.77
C TYR A 60 2.57 -1.99 -4.92
N ASN A 61 2.52 -3.29 -4.60
CA ASN A 61 2.50 -4.36 -5.61
C ASN A 61 1.11 -4.67 -6.16
N ALA A 62 0.08 -4.67 -5.31
CA ALA A 62 -1.28 -5.12 -5.68
C ALA A 62 -2.29 -3.98 -5.86
N GLY A 63 -1.89 -2.75 -5.50
CA GLY A 63 -2.78 -1.60 -5.41
C GLY A 63 -3.42 -1.44 -4.03
N GLU A 64 -3.64 -0.20 -3.63
CA GLU A 64 -4.22 0.18 -2.34
C GLU A 64 -5.59 -0.47 -2.11
N GLN A 65 -6.46 -0.43 -3.14
CA GLN A 65 -7.82 -0.96 -3.05
C GLN A 65 -7.85 -2.46 -2.75
N ALA A 66 -6.90 -3.22 -3.29
CA ALA A 66 -6.82 -4.65 -2.99
C ALA A 66 -6.53 -4.89 -1.50
N VAL A 67 -5.60 -4.13 -0.90
CA VAL A 67 -5.29 -4.24 0.54
C VAL A 67 -6.48 -3.84 1.40
N ILE A 68 -7.22 -2.81 1.02
CA ILE A 68 -8.45 -2.38 1.71
C ILE A 68 -9.51 -3.47 1.63
N ASN A 69 -9.83 -3.98 0.43
CA ASN A 69 -10.87 -4.97 0.21
C ASN A 69 -10.60 -6.28 0.96
N TYR A 70 -9.33 -6.72 0.99
CA TYR A 70 -8.93 -7.91 1.73
C TYR A 70 -8.64 -7.66 3.21
N ARG A 71 -8.72 -6.40 3.66
CA ARG A 71 -8.38 -5.98 5.03
C ARG A 71 -7.02 -6.49 5.48
N GLY A 72 -6.04 -6.53 4.57
CA GLY A 72 -4.73 -7.10 4.78
C GLY A 72 -3.98 -7.43 3.49
N ILE A 73 -2.93 -8.25 3.57
CA ILE A 73 -2.18 -8.68 2.39
C ILE A 73 -3.08 -9.59 1.53
N PRO A 74 -3.38 -9.21 0.27
CA PRO A 74 -4.24 -10.00 -0.61
C PRO A 74 -3.69 -11.42 -0.81
N PRO A 75 -4.55 -12.42 -1.07
CA PRO A 75 -4.14 -13.81 -1.26
C PRO A 75 -3.47 -14.06 -2.61
N TYR A 76 -2.99 -13.01 -3.27
CA TYR A 76 -2.27 -13.11 -4.54
C TYR A 76 -0.86 -13.67 -4.30
N ARG A 77 -0.53 -14.76 -4.95
CA ARG A 77 0.77 -15.43 -4.82
C ARG A 77 1.94 -14.46 -5.06
N GLU A 78 1.84 -13.66 -6.11
CA GLU A 78 2.84 -12.66 -6.48
C GLU A 78 3.06 -11.66 -5.34
N THR A 79 1.98 -11.04 -4.84
CA THR A 79 2.04 -10.04 -3.79
C THR A 79 2.63 -10.59 -2.49
N ARG A 80 2.20 -11.80 -2.07
CA ARG A 80 2.74 -12.46 -0.88
C ARG A 80 4.24 -12.72 -1.01
N GLN A 81 4.68 -13.21 -2.16
CA GLN A 81 6.10 -13.45 -2.44
C GLN A 81 6.89 -12.16 -2.50
N TYR A 82 6.33 -11.10 -3.10
CA TYR A 82 6.95 -9.78 -3.16
C TYR A 82 7.21 -9.21 -1.76
N VAL A 83 6.18 -9.17 -0.92
CA VAL A 83 6.29 -8.64 0.47
C VAL A 83 7.39 -9.38 1.24
N VAL A 84 7.36 -10.71 1.24
CA VAL A 84 8.37 -11.52 1.96
C VAL A 84 9.77 -11.30 1.36
N ARG A 85 9.91 -11.22 0.04
CA ARG A 85 11.18 -11.02 -0.64
C ARG A 85 11.81 -9.67 -0.30
N VAL A 86 11.02 -8.59 -0.29
CA VAL A 86 11.50 -7.25 0.07
C VAL A 86 11.89 -7.21 1.55
N LEU A 87 11.02 -7.70 2.43
CA LEU A 87 11.31 -7.75 3.88
C LEU A 87 12.57 -8.55 4.19
N ARG A 88 12.85 -9.65 3.50
CA ARG A 88 14.09 -10.43 3.72
C ARG A 88 15.36 -9.63 3.49
N ARG A 89 15.33 -8.59 2.65
CA ARG A 89 16.48 -7.72 2.40
C ARG A 89 16.62 -6.61 3.43
N TYR A 90 15.50 -6.21 4.03
CA TYR A 90 15.42 -5.10 4.97
C TYR A 90 15.41 -5.57 6.43
N ASP A 91 14.59 -6.58 6.74
CA ASP A 91 14.42 -7.14 8.07
C ASP A 91 14.02 -8.62 7.97
N ARG A 92 14.98 -9.52 8.26
CA ARG A 92 14.79 -10.97 8.14
C ARG A 92 13.78 -11.52 9.14
N GLU A 93 13.68 -10.91 10.32
CA GLU A 93 12.74 -11.36 11.35
C GLU A 93 11.30 -10.97 10.98
N ALA A 94 11.08 -9.72 10.57
CA ALA A 94 9.80 -9.29 10.02
C ALA A 94 9.36 -10.18 8.84
N ALA A 95 10.28 -10.53 7.94
CA ALA A 95 9.98 -11.43 6.83
C ALA A 95 9.54 -12.82 7.29
N ARG A 96 10.18 -13.37 8.34
CA ARG A 96 9.83 -14.68 8.91
C ARG A 96 8.43 -14.65 9.53
N LEU A 97 8.13 -13.62 10.32
CA LEU A 97 6.83 -13.46 10.97
C LEU A 97 5.70 -13.33 9.95
N VAL A 98 5.88 -12.49 8.94
CA VAL A 98 4.91 -12.32 7.85
C VAL A 98 4.75 -13.61 7.05
N ALA A 99 5.83 -14.33 6.74
CA ALA A 99 5.75 -15.59 6.02
C ALA A 99 4.96 -16.66 6.81
N GLN A 100 5.19 -16.76 8.11
CA GLN A 100 4.44 -17.66 9.00
C GLN A 100 2.94 -17.31 9.02
N GLN A 101 2.61 -16.03 9.13
CA GLN A 101 1.23 -15.56 9.10
C GLN A 101 0.53 -15.87 7.77
N LEU A 102 1.23 -15.69 6.64
CA LEU A 102 0.69 -15.97 5.32
C LEU A 102 0.54 -17.47 5.01
N ALA A 103 1.29 -18.32 5.71
CA ALA A 103 1.21 -19.78 5.60
C ALA A 103 0.14 -20.40 6.52
N ALA A 104 -0.30 -19.68 7.56
CA ALA A 104 -1.31 -20.19 8.49
C ALA A 104 -2.65 -20.43 7.78
N PRO A 105 -3.36 -21.54 8.08
CA PRO A 105 -4.68 -21.80 7.54
C PRO A 105 -5.65 -20.70 8.01
N LYS A 106 -6.60 -20.33 7.14
CA LYS A 106 -7.61 -19.30 7.40
C LYS A 106 -8.60 -19.78 8.48
N SER A 107 -8.19 -19.83 9.73
CA SER A 107 -9.12 -19.96 10.84
C SER A 107 -9.22 -18.60 11.53
N SER A 108 -10.43 -18.02 11.50
CA SER A 108 -10.88 -16.85 12.25
C SER A 108 -9.99 -15.60 12.18
N THR A 109 -10.59 -14.50 11.72
CA THR A 109 -10.13 -13.10 11.74
C THR A 109 -8.65 -12.87 11.39
N PRO A 110 -8.31 -12.18 10.31
CA PRO A 110 -6.93 -11.92 9.96
C PRO A 110 -6.25 -11.09 11.05
N LYS A 111 -5.43 -11.72 11.87
CA LYS A 111 -4.54 -11.02 12.80
C LYS A 111 -3.47 -10.35 11.95
N ILE A 112 -3.62 -9.06 11.70
CA ILE A 112 -2.62 -8.27 10.98
C ILE A 112 -1.43 -8.08 11.92
N VAL A 113 -0.29 -8.71 11.64
CA VAL A 113 0.96 -8.39 12.34
C VAL A 113 1.38 -6.99 11.91
N ARG A 114 1.32 -6.07 12.83
CA ARG A 114 1.84 -4.71 12.65
C ARG A 114 3.32 -4.73 12.95
N VAL A 115 4.15 -4.56 11.92
CA VAL A 115 5.57 -4.31 12.10
C VAL A 115 5.78 -2.80 12.02
N SER A 116 6.06 -2.18 13.16
CA SER A 116 6.42 -0.75 13.25
C SER A 116 7.90 -0.64 13.53
N TYR A 117 8.55 0.38 12.99
CA TYR A 117 9.96 0.63 13.21
C TYR A 117 10.13 1.84 14.12
N ALA A 118 10.79 1.65 15.26
CA ALA A 118 11.26 2.70 16.13
C ALA A 118 12.77 2.57 16.30
N GLY A 119 13.52 3.61 15.97
CA GLY A 119 14.98 3.63 16.14
C GLY A 119 15.74 2.57 15.32
N GLY A 120 15.24 2.20 14.13
CA GLY A 120 15.90 1.24 13.23
C GLY A 120 15.73 -0.24 13.61
N ARG A 121 14.99 -0.56 14.67
CA ARG A 121 14.62 -1.94 15.04
C ARG A 121 13.15 -2.22 14.84
N ALA A 122 12.83 -3.42 14.37
CA ALA A 122 11.45 -3.90 14.29
C ALA A 122 10.86 -4.03 15.70
N VAL A 123 9.73 -3.36 15.94
CA VAL A 123 8.96 -3.51 17.19
C VAL A 123 7.65 -4.19 16.81
N THR A 124 7.42 -5.39 17.32
CA THR A 124 6.13 -6.05 17.20
C THR A 124 5.12 -5.37 18.13
N ALA A 125 4.16 -4.65 17.53
CA ALA A 125 3.05 -4.11 18.30
C ALA A 125 1.91 -5.15 18.38
N PRO A 126 1.16 -5.20 19.49
CA PRO A 126 0.02 -6.09 19.61
C PRO A 126 -1.04 -5.81 18.54
N VAL A 127 -1.72 -6.86 18.14
CA VAL A 127 -2.79 -6.87 17.14
C VAL A 127 -3.83 -5.80 17.44
N MET A 128 -3.97 -4.80 16.56
CA MET A 128 -5.10 -3.89 16.61
C MET A 128 -6.34 -4.55 15.97
N PRO A 129 -7.55 -4.37 16.56
CA PRO A 129 -8.77 -4.78 15.90
C PRO A 129 -8.92 -4.04 14.56
N ALA A 130 -9.72 -4.63 13.66
CA ALA A 130 -9.93 -4.19 12.28
C ALA A 130 -9.93 -2.67 12.11
N LEU A 131 -9.22 -2.17 11.10
CA LEU A 131 -9.27 -0.78 10.65
C LEU A 131 -10.74 -0.34 10.54
N THR A 132 -11.21 0.41 11.53
CA THR A 132 -12.44 1.18 11.39
C THR A 132 -12.10 2.33 10.45
N LEU A 133 -12.49 2.20 9.19
CA LEU A 133 -12.49 3.32 8.26
C LEU A 133 -13.46 4.36 8.86
N ALA A 134 -12.96 5.50 9.27
CA ALA A 134 -13.79 6.65 9.57
C ALA A 134 -14.61 6.93 8.30
N GLU A 135 -15.92 6.76 8.39
CA GLU A 135 -16.84 7.11 7.32
C GLU A 135 -16.67 8.60 7.03
N GLY A 136 -16.17 8.88 5.81
CA GLY A 136 -16.03 10.23 5.29
C GLY A 136 -17.39 10.92 5.29
N GLY A 137 -17.39 12.14 5.83
CA GLY A 137 -18.54 12.97 6.09
C GLY A 137 -19.49 13.07 4.88
N LYS A 138 -20.76 12.98 5.18
CA LYS A 138 -21.87 13.30 4.30
C LYS A 138 -21.67 14.70 3.70
N GLY A 139 -21.57 14.75 2.37
CA GLY A 139 -21.60 15.98 1.62
C GLY A 139 -22.87 16.77 1.93
N ALA A 140 -22.67 18.01 2.35
CA ALA A 140 -23.76 18.97 2.51
C ALA A 140 -24.37 19.27 1.13
N GLN A 141 -25.66 19.01 1.00
CA GLN A 141 -26.46 19.44 -0.15
C GLN A 141 -26.60 20.97 -0.11
N PRO A 142 -26.39 21.70 -1.21
CA PRO A 142 -26.70 23.12 -1.24
C PRO A 142 -28.20 23.34 -1.31
N ASP A 143 -28.71 24.14 -0.38
CA ASP A 143 -30.08 24.64 -0.34
C ASP A 143 -30.47 25.36 -1.64
N LYS A 144 -31.50 24.86 -2.30
CA LYS A 144 -32.22 25.60 -3.36
C LYS A 144 -33.07 26.67 -2.71
N LYS A 145 -32.58 27.91 -2.69
CA LYS A 145 -33.43 29.07 -2.47
C LYS A 145 -34.40 29.26 -3.64
N LYS A 146 -35.66 29.08 -3.36
CA LYS A 146 -36.77 29.61 -4.18
C LYS A 146 -36.69 31.13 -4.21
N SER A 147 -36.59 31.69 -5.37
CA SER A 147 -36.90 33.11 -5.60
C SER A 147 -38.34 33.15 -6.15
N GLU A 148 -39.25 33.57 -5.31
CA GLU A 148 -40.53 34.12 -5.76
C GLU A 148 -40.30 35.62 -5.98
N SER A 149 -40.70 36.06 -7.14
CA SER A 149 -40.89 37.47 -7.49
C SER A 149 -42.35 37.85 -7.50
N PRO A 150 -42.70 39.08 -7.17
CA PRO A 150 -43.99 39.63 -7.60
C PRO A 150 -43.96 40.13 -9.04
#